data_de56b07b56356511f5733cbc59a59f85
#
_entry.id   de56b07b56356511f5733cbc59a59f85
#
_cell.length_a   1.000
_cell.length_b   1.000
_cell.length_c   1.000
_cell.angle_alpha   90.00
_cell.angle_beta   90.00
_cell.angle_gamma   90.00
#
_symmetry.space_group_name_H-M   'P 1'
#
loop_
_entity.id
_entity.type
_entity.pdbx_description
1 polymer ?
#
loop_
_entity_poly.entity_id
_entity_poly.type
_entity_poly.pdbx_seq_one_letter_code
_entity_poly.pdbx_strand_id
1 'polypeptide(L)'
;MNLTTKSLLTFFALIFVVSCSNTMEDADAPQTVFFNQMIPCTAGPDYSDENMRKFVADWNELVAVYDQMVWAGGYAPASGQQNGWWELQWSSKEAADSAWESWLSREDAQEWDQSSN
;
A
#
# COMPACT_ATOMS: atom_id res chain seq x y z
N MET A 1 -21.66 16.87 -53.28
CA MET A 1 -21.92 17.30 -51.90
C MET A 1 -21.96 16.14 -50.89
N ASN A 2 -22.26 14.95 -51.30
CA ASN A 2 -22.30 13.81 -50.40
C ASN A 2 -20.92 13.19 -50.09
N LEU A 3 -19.88 13.55 -50.83
CA LEU A 3 -18.52 13.02 -50.61
C LEU A 3 -17.83 13.63 -49.39
N THR A 4 -18.12 14.87 -49.03
CA THR A 4 -17.50 15.54 -47.89
C THR A 4 -18.03 15.03 -46.55
N THR A 5 -19.29 14.66 -46.50
CA THR A 5 -19.89 14.14 -45.27
C THR A 5 -19.44 12.72 -44.97
N LYS A 6 -19.25 11.90 -45.99
CA LYS A 6 -18.73 10.53 -45.82
C LYS A 6 -17.25 10.52 -45.44
N SER A 7 -16.48 11.45 -45.96
CA SER A 7 -15.07 11.60 -45.62
C SER A 7 -14.89 12.04 -44.16
N LEU A 8 -15.76 12.92 -43.69
CA LEU A 8 -15.70 13.40 -42.32
C LEU A 8 -16.06 12.32 -41.31
N LEU A 9 -17.05 11.47 -41.63
CA LEU A 9 -17.45 10.33 -40.77
C LEU A 9 -16.35 9.24 -40.70
N THR A 10 -15.67 9.01 -41.82
CA THR A 10 -14.58 8.03 -41.87
C THR A 10 -13.37 8.51 -41.06
N PHE A 11 -13.09 9.82 -41.10
CA PHE A 11 -12.01 10.41 -40.34
C PHE A 11 -12.30 10.37 -38.83
N PHE A 12 -13.53 10.58 -38.42
CA PHE A 12 -13.95 10.51 -37.02
C PHE A 12 -13.85 9.10 -36.47
N ALA A 13 -14.23 8.10 -37.25
CA ALA A 13 -14.11 6.69 -36.88
C ALA A 13 -12.64 6.25 -36.71
N LEU A 14 -11.74 6.76 -37.57
CA LEU A 14 -10.30 6.52 -37.49
C LEU A 14 -9.68 7.09 -36.19
N ILE A 15 -10.07 8.31 -35.82
CA ILE A 15 -9.61 8.92 -34.57
C ILE A 15 -10.06 8.11 -33.36
N PHE A 16 -11.28 7.58 -33.38
CA PHE A 16 -11.80 6.76 -32.28
C PHE A 16 -11.04 5.44 -32.13
N VAL A 17 -10.69 4.78 -33.21
CA VAL A 17 -9.89 3.54 -33.22
C VAL A 17 -8.48 3.80 -32.68
N VAL A 18 -7.84 4.89 -33.07
CA VAL A 18 -6.52 5.28 -32.58
C VAL A 18 -6.56 5.57 -31.08
N SER A 19 -7.61 6.21 -30.59
CA SER A 19 -7.82 6.45 -29.16
C SER A 19 -7.95 5.15 -28.35
N CYS A 20 -8.69 4.18 -28.86
CA CYS A 20 -8.79 2.84 -28.24
C CYS A 20 -7.47 2.07 -28.26
N SER A 21 -6.71 2.15 -29.33
CA SER A 21 -5.39 1.52 -29.45
C SER A 21 -4.39 2.10 -28.44
N ASN A 22 -4.38 3.40 -28.24
CA ASN A 22 -3.52 4.05 -27.24
C ASN A 22 -3.88 3.62 -25.81
N THR A 23 -5.14 3.42 -25.51
CA THR A 23 -5.58 2.91 -24.20
C THR A 23 -5.11 1.47 -23.96
N MET A 24 -5.07 0.64 -25.01
CA MET A 24 -4.57 -0.73 -24.92
C MET A 24 -3.03 -0.79 -24.78
N GLU A 25 -2.30 0.12 -25.40
CA GLU A 25 -0.84 0.24 -25.25
C GLU A 25 -0.48 0.63 -23.81
N ASP A 26 -1.22 1.53 -23.16
CA ASP A 26 -1.04 1.89 -21.76
C ASP A 26 -1.30 0.71 -20.80
N ALA A 27 -2.17 -0.22 -21.17
CA ALA A 27 -2.44 -1.43 -20.38
C ALA A 27 -1.28 -2.44 -20.41
N ASP A 28 -0.43 -2.40 -21.43
CA ASP A 28 0.76 -3.25 -21.57
C ASP A 28 2.02 -2.63 -20.92
N ALA A 29 1.93 -1.44 -20.35
CA ALA A 29 3.03 -0.80 -19.65
C ALA A 29 3.44 -1.61 -18.42
N PRO A 30 4.76 -1.71 -18.10
CA PRO A 30 5.21 -2.42 -16.91
C PRO A 30 4.53 -1.87 -15.65
N GLN A 31 3.85 -2.74 -14.91
CA GLN A 31 3.24 -2.38 -13.63
C GLN A 31 4.24 -2.56 -12.51
N THR A 32 4.28 -1.59 -11.59
CA THR A 32 5.05 -1.73 -10.36
C THR A 32 4.34 -2.74 -9.46
N VAL A 33 5.03 -3.80 -9.09
CA VAL A 33 4.53 -4.83 -8.19
C VAL A 33 5.15 -4.63 -6.82
N PHE A 34 4.31 -4.48 -5.81
CA PHE A 34 4.72 -4.40 -4.41
C PHE A 34 4.40 -5.70 -3.69
N PHE A 35 5.12 -5.94 -2.61
CA PHE A 35 4.80 -7.01 -1.67
C PHE A 35 4.07 -6.44 -0.47
N ASN A 36 2.83 -6.88 -0.25
CA ASN A 36 1.99 -6.40 0.84
C ASN A 36 1.86 -7.46 1.92
N GLN A 37 1.94 -7.02 3.16
CA GLN A 37 1.70 -7.85 4.34
C GLN A 37 0.55 -7.27 5.14
N MET A 38 -0.38 -8.13 5.56
CA MET A 38 -1.48 -7.78 6.45
C MET A 38 -1.25 -8.46 7.80
N ILE A 39 -1.10 -7.67 8.85
CA ILE A 39 -0.84 -8.12 10.20
C ILE A 39 -2.10 -7.90 11.04
N PRO A 40 -2.76 -8.95 11.53
CA PRO A 40 -3.93 -8.79 12.38
C PRO A 40 -3.51 -8.24 13.76
N CYS A 41 -4.32 -7.33 14.29
CA CYS A 41 -4.13 -6.73 15.60
C CYS A 41 -5.43 -6.81 16.39
N THR A 42 -5.32 -7.00 17.69
CA THR A 42 -6.45 -6.99 18.62
C THR A 42 -6.24 -5.88 19.64
N ALA A 43 -7.26 -5.06 19.87
CA ALA A 43 -7.21 -4.03 20.91
C ALA A 43 -7.06 -4.66 22.29
N GLY A 44 -5.97 -4.31 22.97
CA GLY A 44 -5.72 -4.72 24.35
C GLY A 44 -6.50 -3.89 25.37
N PRO A 45 -6.38 -4.20 26.68
CA PRO A 45 -7.11 -3.52 27.73
C PRO A 45 -6.76 -2.03 27.87
N ASP A 46 -5.55 -1.65 27.49
CA ASP A 46 -5.06 -0.26 27.56
C ASP A 46 -5.24 0.51 26.26
N TYR A 47 -6.02 -0.03 25.32
CA TYR A 47 -6.30 0.64 24.07
C TYR A 47 -7.01 1.97 24.29
N SER A 48 -6.44 3.03 23.72
CA SER A 48 -7.04 4.35 23.58
C SER A 48 -6.46 5.02 22.33
N ASP A 49 -7.16 6.00 21.81
CA ASP A 49 -6.66 6.77 20.66
C ASP A 49 -5.33 7.47 20.96
N GLU A 50 -5.16 7.95 22.19
CA GLU A 50 -3.92 8.59 22.62
C GLU A 50 -2.76 7.59 22.68
N ASN A 51 -2.97 6.44 23.33
CA ASN A 51 -1.97 5.40 23.42
C ASN A 51 -1.59 4.86 22.04
N MET A 52 -2.57 4.70 21.16
CA MET A 52 -2.32 4.27 19.78
C MET A 52 -1.50 5.29 19.00
N ARG A 53 -1.78 6.57 19.12
CA ARG A 53 -0.99 7.61 18.44
C ARG A 53 0.46 7.62 18.90
N LYS A 54 0.69 7.49 20.20
CA LYS A 54 2.04 7.39 20.75
C LYS A 54 2.75 6.13 20.25
N PHE A 55 2.08 5.01 20.30
CA PHE A 55 2.59 3.72 19.84
C PHE A 55 3.01 3.76 18.36
N VAL A 56 2.18 4.34 17.51
CA VAL A 56 2.48 4.54 16.08
C VAL A 56 3.63 5.51 15.86
N ALA A 57 3.72 6.59 16.64
CA ALA A 57 4.81 7.56 16.53
C ALA A 57 6.15 6.91 16.88
N ASP A 58 6.22 6.15 17.96
CA ASP A 58 7.42 5.40 18.35
C ASP A 58 7.81 4.36 17.29
N TRP A 59 6.82 3.65 16.73
CA TRP A 59 7.03 2.71 15.64
C TRP A 59 7.60 3.37 14.38
N ASN A 60 7.08 4.53 14.00
CA ASN A 60 7.57 5.28 12.83
C ASN A 60 9.06 5.62 12.95
N GLU A 61 9.53 5.97 14.14
CA GLU A 61 10.95 6.23 14.38
C GLU A 61 11.79 4.95 14.20
N LEU A 62 11.29 3.82 14.70
CA LEU A 62 12.00 2.55 14.61
C LEU A 62 12.11 2.02 13.18
N VAL A 63 11.08 2.20 12.36
CA VAL A 63 11.04 1.70 10.98
C VAL A 63 11.65 2.66 9.96
N ALA A 64 12.03 3.86 10.35
CA ALA A 64 12.62 4.85 9.46
C ALA A 64 13.91 4.37 8.77
N VAL A 65 14.58 3.37 9.32
CA VAL A 65 15.77 2.74 8.74
C VAL A 65 15.47 1.80 7.58
N TYR A 66 14.20 1.40 7.40
CA TYR A 66 13.78 0.47 6.34
C TYR A 66 13.27 1.26 5.13
N ASP A 67 14.20 1.69 4.28
CA ASP A 67 13.94 2.52 3.09
C ASP A 67 13.15 1.79 1.98
N GLN A 68 13.05 0.46 2.05
CA GLN A 68 12.29 -0.37 1.12
C GLN A 68 10.83 -0.57 1.53
N MET A 69 10.42 -0.07 2.68
CA MET A 69 9.01 0.05 3.06
C MET A 69 8.44 1.30 2.37
N VAL A 70 7.58 1.10 1.38
CA VAL A 70 7.04 2.19 0.56
C VAL A 70 5.78 2.80 1.13
N TRP A 71 5.06 2.03 1.96
CA TRP A 71 3.87 2.50 2.66
C TRP A 71 3.55 1.60 3.86
N ALA A 72 2.96 2.17 4.86
CA ALA A 72 2.37 1.45 5.99
C ALA A 72 1.14 2.19 6.51
N GLY A 73 0.16 1.44 6.96
CA GLY A 73 -1.06 1.99 7.52
C GLY A 73 -1.76 1.04 8.46
N GLY A 74 -2.54 1.60 9.37
CA GLY A 74 -3.38 0.85 10.28
C GLY A 74 -4.85 1.01 9.92
N TYR A 75 -5.60 -0.07 10.04
CA TYR A 75 -7.05 -0.09 9.90
C TYR A 75 -7.64 -0.30 11.29
N ALA A 76 -8.26 0.73 11.82
CA ALA A 76 -8.92 0.65 13.13
C ALA A 76 -10.07 -0.36 13.11
N PRO A 77 -10.36 -1.01 14.24
CA PRO A 77 -11.52 -1.88 14.35
C PRO A 77 -12.81 -1.13 14.01
N ALA A 78 -13.70 -1.79 13.28
CA ALA A 78 -15.05 -1.28 13.09
C ALA A 78 -15.82 -1.27 14.43
N SER A 79 -16.85 -0.42 14.53
CA SER A 79 -17.66 -0.32 15.74
C SER A 79 -18.17 -1.69 16.23
N GLY A 80 -17.88 -2.01 17.48
CA GLY A 80 -18.26 -3.28 18.09
C GLY A 80 -17.31 -4.46 17.80
N GLN A 81 -16.22 -4.22 17.08
CA GLN A 81 -15.15 -5.21 16.83
C GLN A 81 -13.87 -4.83 17.58
N GLN A 82 -13.08 -5.83 17.93
CA GLN A 82 -11.79 -5.62 18.61
C GLN A 82 -10.59 -5.81 17.68
N ASN A 83 -10.81 -6.28 16.45
CA ASN A 83 -9.77 -6.61 15.50
C ASN A 83 -9.52 -5.48 14.52
N GLY A 84 -8.29 -5.09 14.38
CA GLY A 84 -7.78 -4.20 13.37
C GLY A 84 -6.69 -4.87 12.54
N TRP A 85 -6.09 -4.13 11.64
CA TRP A 85 -5.05 -4.62 10.75
C TRP A 85 -3.97 -3.57 10.56
N TRP A 86 -2.72 -4.03 10.47
CA TRP A 86 -1.62 -3.25 9.93
C TRP A 86 -1.32 -3.75 8.55
N GLU A 87 -1.16 -2.84 7.62
CA GLU A 87 -0.69 -3.14 6.27
C GLU A 87 0.69 -2.54 6.07
N LEU A 88 1.64 -3.38 5.65
CA LEU A 88 2.98 -2.98 5.26
C LEU A 88 3.16 -3.26 3.78
N GLN A 89 3.60 -2.26 3.04
CA GLN A 89 3.89 -2.39 1.62
C GLN A 89 5.38 -2.21 1.38
N TRP A 90 5.99 -3.21 0.75
CA TRP A 90 7.41 -3.29 0.49
C TRP A 90 7.69 -3.24 -1.00
N SER A 91 8.89 -2.77 -1.38
CA SER A 91 9.33 -2.79 -2.77
C SER A 91 9.46 -4.21 -3.34
N SER A 92 9.71 -5.21 -2.50
CA SER A 92 9.79 -6.63 -2.85
C SER A 92 9.62 -7.53 -1.63
N LYS A 93 9.39 -8.81 -1.87
CA LYS A 93 9.37 -9.82 -0.79
C LYS A 93 10.73 -9.96 -0.11
N GLU A 94 11.81 -9.92 -0.88
CA GLU A 94 13.18 -10.01 -0.37
C GLU A 94 13.50 -8.84 0.56
N ALA A 95 13.04 -7.63 0.22
CA ALA A 95 13.18 -6.45 1.09
C ALA A 95 12.41 -6.62 2.41
N ALA A 96 11.19 -7.15 2.34
CA ALA A 96 10.40 -7.46 3.53
C ALA A 96 11.09 -8.50 4.41
N ASP A 97 11.55 -9.61 3.85
CA ASP A 97 12.23 -10.68 4.58
C ASP A 97 13.49 -10.16 5.29
N SER A 98 14.29 -9.37 4.61
CA SER A 98 15.49 -8.74 5.18
C SER A 98 15.17 -7.76 6.32
N ALA A 99 14.13 -6.96 6.16
CA ALA A 99 13.69 -6.02 7.19
C ALA A 99 13.16 -6.76 8.43
N TRP A 100 12.40 -7.83 8.27
CA TRP A 100 11.92 -8.66 9.38
C TRP A 100 13.06 -9.35 10.13
N GLU A 101 14.06 -9.86 9.43
CA GLU A 101 15.24 -10.43 10.06
C GLU A 101 15.96 -9.38 10.93
N SER A 102 16.14 -8.17 10.41
CA SER A 102 16.69 -7.05 11.17
C SER A 102 15.82 -6.68 12.37
N TRP A 103 14.52 -6.54 12.17
CA TRP A 103 13.55 -6.20 13.23
C TRP A 103 13.62 -7.17 14.40
N LEU A 104 13.61 -8.47 14.12
CA LEU A 104 13.64 -9.51 15.13
C LEU A 104 14.96 -9.55 15.94
N SER A 105 16.05 -9.02 15.39
CA SER A 105 17.35 -8.95 16.06
C SER A 105 17.62 -7.63 16.80
N ARG A 106 16.76 -6.62 16.63
CA ARG A 106 16.90 -5.31 17.26
C ARG A 106 16.27 -5.28 18.66
N GLU A 107 17.05 -4.89 19.64
CA GLU A 107 16.59 -4.75 21.04
C GLU A 107 15.49 -3.67 21.15
N ASP A 108 15.67 -2.51 20.54
CA ASP A 108 14.70 -1.41 20.58
C ASP A 108 13.35 -1.80 19.94
N ALA A 109 13.37 -2.56 18.86
CA ALA A 109 12.18 -3.08 18.20
C ALA A 109 11.43 -4.08 19.08
N GLN A 110 12.17 -4.96 19.76
CA GLN A 110 11.59 -5.96 20.67
C GLN A 110 11.01 -5.31 21.94
N GLU A 111 11.63 -4.28 22.46
CA GLU A 111 11.09 -3.49 23.56
C GLU A 111 9.76 -2.82 23.19
N TRP A 112 9.69 -2.25 21.98
CA TRP A 112 8.44 -1.66 21.47
C TRP A 112 7.34 -2.73 21.32
N ASP A 113 7.66 -3.87 20.74
CA ASP A 113 6.70 -4.97 20.54
C ASP A 113 6.13 -5.48 21.87
N GLN A 114 6.98 -5.61 22.89
CA GLN A 114 6.56 -6.00 24.23
C GLN A 114 5.68 -4.95 24.91
N SER A 115 5.85 -3.67 24.62
CA SER A 115 5.04 -2.58 25.15
C SER A 115 3.60 -2.58 24.63
N SER A 116 3.34 -3.34 23.57
CA SER A 116 2.02 -3.47 22.94
C SER A 116 1.12 -4.55 23.58
N ASN A 117 1.65 -5.33 24.49
CA ASN A 117 0.93 -6.44 25.12
C ASN A 117 0.29 -6.07 26.46
#